data_90971c1a214b9cb618303adbb7429112
#
_entry.id   90971c1a214b9cb618303adbb7429112
#
_cell.length_a   1.000
_cell.length_b   1.000
_cell.length_c   1.000
_cell.angle_alpha   90.00
_cell.angle_beta   90.00
_cell.angle_gamma   90.00
#
_symmetry.space_group_name_H-M   'P 1'
#
loop_
_entity.id
_entity.type
_entity.pdbx_description
1 polymer ?
#
loop_
_entity_poly.entity_id
_entity_poly.type
_entity_poly.pdbx_seq_one_letter_code
_entity_poly.pdbx_strand_id
1 'polypeptide(L)'
;VSLTKIIFKKMLYKEIHIGNFIKEKVDESEITIERICKFLGKDEESVQRMYDSKSIDVEILLRWSKLLEYDFFRLYSSHLILYAPPAAVNKSSQRSEKIPYFRKNIYTQEIKEFIMKRVLSGEMTQSEVVKEYSIPKSTLHRWLQKSDTTNG
;
A
#
# COMPACT_ATOMS: atom_id res chain seq x y z
N VAL A 1 18.11 -13.38 -5.51
CA VAL A 1 16.96 -12.46 -5.44
C VAL A 1 17.11 -11.48 -6.58
N SER A 2 16.16 -11.47 -7.54
CA SER A 2 16.21 -10.62 -8.72
C SER A 2 16.24 -9.13 -8.31
N LEU A 3 17.09 -8.32 -8.97
CA LEU A 3 17.15 -6.87 -8.84
C LEU A 3 15.76 -6.22 -8.97
N THR A 4 14.91 -6.79 -9.82
CA THR A 4 13.51 -6.38 -10.02
C THR A 4 12.67 -6.50 -8.73
N LYS A 5 12.84 -7.59 -7.96
CA LYS A 5 12.15 -7.77 -6.66
C LYS A 5 12.64 -6.77 -5.60
N ILE A 6 13.91 -6.39 -5.64
CA ILE A 6 14.49 -5.40 -4.72
C ILE A 6 13.97 -4.01 -5.02
N ILE A 7 13.94 -3.63 -6.31
CA ILE A 7 13.41 -2.32 -6.76
C ILE A 7 11.91 -2.23 -6.46
N PHE A 8 11.15 -3.28 -6.77
CA PHE A 8 9.73 -3.37 -6.49
C PHE A 8 9.43 -3.17 -4.99
N LYS A 9 10.23 -3.80 -4.12
CA LYS A 9 10.09 -3.67 -2.66
C LYS A 9 10.46 -2.28 -2.14
N LYS A 10 11.42 -1.60 -2.78
CA LYS A 10 11.84 -0.24 -2.42
C LYS A 10 10.80 0.82 -2.78
N MET A 11 10.02 0.58 -3.84
CA MET A 11 9.03 1.52 -4.38
C MET A 11 7.59 1.12 -4.07
N LEU A 12 7.37 0.13 -3.21
CA LEU A 12 6.09 -0.55 -2.96
C LEU A 12 4.89 0.39 -2.87
N TYR A 13 5.01 1.48 -2.12
CA TYR A 13 3.93 2.45 -1.95
C TYR A 13 4.15 3.76 -2.70
N LYS A 14 5.33 3.98 -3.28
CA LYS A 14 5.67 5.23 -3.96
C LYS A 14 5.11 5.28 -5.38
N GLU A 15 5.32 4.21 -6.12
CA GLU A 15 4.80 4.06 -7.48
C GLU A 15 3.99 2.78 -7.58
N ILE A 16 2.68 2.94 -7.57
CA ILE A 16 1.76 1.81 -7.64
C ILE A 16 1.47 1.49 -9.09
N HIS A 17 1.82 0.27 -9.50
CA HIS A 17 1.40 -0.32 -10.76
C HIS A 17 0.41 -1.44 -10.43
N ILE A 18 -0.88 -1.12 -10.43
CA ILE A 18 -1.90 -2.01 -9.88
C ILE A 18 -1.99 -3.35 -10.62
N GLY A 19 -1.79 -3.35 -11.93
CA GLY A 19 -1.79 -4.58 -12.73
C GLY A 19 -0.73 -5.58 -12.28
N ASN A 20 0.47 -5.11 -11.94
CA ASN A 20 1.53 -5.97 -11.41
C ASN A 20 1.15 -6.60 -10.06
N PHE A 21 0.53 -5.83 -9.16
CA PHE A 21 0.06 -6.34 -7.87
C PHE A 21 -1.04 -7.40 -8.04
N ILE A 22 -1.97 -7.16 -8.95
CA ILE A 22 -3.03 -8.13 -9.26
C ILE A 22 -2.42 -9.41 -9.81
N LYS A 23 -1.49 -9.31 -10.77
CA LYS A 23 -0.81 -10.47 -11.36
C LYS A 23 -0.05 -11.29 -10.31
N GLU A 24 0.76 -10.64 -9.47
CA GLU A 24 1.48 -11.31 -8.37
C GLU A 24 0.50 -12.04 -7.44
N LYS A 25 -0.64 -11.41 -7.12
CA LYS A 25 -1.64 -12.03 -6.24
C LYS A 25 -2.38 -13.19 -6.90
N VAL A 26 -2.62 -13.13 -8.20
CA VAL A 26 -3.17 -14.25 -8.99
C VAL A 26 -2.19 -15.42 -8.98
N ASP A 27 -0.91 -15.16 -9.21
CA ASP A 27 0.14 -16.19 -9.22
C ASP A 27 0.29 -16.89 -7.85
N GLU A 28 0.09 -16.14 -6.76
CA GLU A 28 0.08 -16.69 -5.39
C GLU A 28 -1.18 -17.53 -5.07
N SER A 29 -2.32 -17.21 -5.68
CA SER A 29 -3.63 -17.79 -5.31
C SER A 29 -4.01 -19.03 -6.09
N GLU A 30 -3.22 -19.41 -7.11
CA GLU A 30 -3.47 -20.59 -7.96
C GLU A 30 -4.87 -20.59 -8.63
N ILE A 31 -5.51 -19.42 -8.77
CA ILE A 31 -6.82 -19.27 -9.39
C ILE A 31 -6.74 -19.43 -10.91
N THR A 32 -7.69 -20.15 -11.52
CA THR A 32 -7.66 -20.38 -12.97
C THR A 32 -8.18 -19.16 -13.74
N ILE A 33 -7.68 -19.01 -14.98
CA ILE A 33 -8.09 -17.90 -15.87
C ILE A 33 -9.59 -17.93 -16.18
N GLU A 34 -10.17 -19.12 -16.34
CA GLU A 34 -11.59 -19.30 -16.60
C GLU A 34 -12.45 -18.75 -15.46
N ARG A 35 -12.02 -19.01 -14.20
CA ARG A 35 -12.71 -18.49 -13.02
C ARG A 35 -12.61 -16.97 -12.94
N ILE A 36 -11.45 -16.41 -13.27
CA ILE A 36 -11.24 -14.95 -13.32
C ILE A 36 -12.17 -14.33 -14.36
N CYS A 37 -12.12 -14.83 -15.58
CA CYS A 37 -12.95 -14.34 -16.69
C CYS A 37 -14.44 -14.40 -16.38
N LYS A 38 -14.91 -15.51 -15.80
CA LYS A 38 -16.30 -15.69 -15.38
C LYS A 38 -16.70 -14.71 -14.29
N PHE A 39 -15.86 -14.51 -13.27
CA PHE A 39 -16.16 -13.61 -12.17
C PHE A 39 -16.18 -12.14 -12.60
N LEU A 40 -15.21 -11.73 -13.40
CA LEU A 40 -15.10 -10.36 -13.90
C LEU A 40 -16.06 -10.07 -15.05
N GLY A 41 -16.60 -11.08 -15.74
CA GLY A 41 -17.38 -10.91 -16.96
C GLY A 41 -16.53 -10.33 -18.10
N LYS A 42 -15.27 -10.74 -18.20
CA LYS A 42 -14.27 -10.28 -19.19
C LYS A 42 -13.62 -11.47 -19.88
N ASP A 43 -13.14 -11.23 -21.10
CA ASP A 43 -12.32 -12.19 -21.82
C ASP A 43 -10.87 -12.22 -21.31
N GLU A 44 -10.14 -13.24 -21.68
CA GLU A 44 -8.76 -13.44 -21.29
C GLU A 44 -7.84 -12.30 -21.74
N GLU A 45 -8.05 -11.79 -22.95
CA GLU A 45 -7.26 -10.68 -23.49
C GLU A 45 -7.44 -9.40 -22.64
N SER A 46 -8.68 -9.12 -22.20
CA SER A 46 -8.96 -8.00 -21.30
C SER A 46 -8.28 -8.17 -19.96
N VAL A 47 -8.26 -9.39 -19.43
CA VAL A 47 -7.55 -9.70 -18.17
C VAL A 47 -6.04 -9.49 -18.32
N GLN A 48 -5.44 -9.94 -19.42
CA GLN A 48 -4.02 -9.72 -19.70
C GLN A 48 -3.69 -8.22 -19.81
N ARG A 49 -4.52 -7.44 -20.48
CA ARG A 49 -4.36 -5.98 -20.54
C ARG A 49 -4.41 -5.32 -19.17
N MET A 50 -5.22 -5.84 -18.24
CA MET A 50 -5.27 -5.34 -16.86
C MET A 50 -3.95 -5.57 -16.12
N TYR A 51 -3.28 -6.70 -16.32
CA TYR A 51 -1.97 -6.96 -15.71
C TYR A 51 -0.90 -5.96 -16.18
N ASP A 52 -0.97 -5.52 -17.42
CA ASP A 52 -0.02 -4.57 -18.00
C ASP A 52 -0.40 -3.10 -17.71
N SER A 53 -1.56 -2.86 -17.11
CA SER A 53 -2.06 -1.51 -16.85
C SER A 53 -1.57 -0.96 -15.53
N LYS A 54 -1.00 0.25 -15.56
CA LYS A 54 -0.59 0.98 -14.34
C LYS A 54 -1.79 1.37 -13.47
N SER A 55 -2.93 1.62 -14.09
CA SER A 55 -4.18 2.01 -13.42
C SER A 55 -5.35 1.22 -13.97
N ILE A 56 -6.38 1.06 -13.17
CA ILE A 56 -7.58 0.30 -13.51
C ILE A 56 -8.81 1.01 -12.96
N ASP A 57 -9.96 0.76 -13.57
CA ASP A 57 -11.23 1.26 -13.05
C ASP A 57 -11.48 0.77 -11.62
N VAL A 58 -11.98 1.68 -10.76
CA VAL A 58 -12.17 1.42 -9.33
C VAL A 58 -13.16 0.28 -9.06
N GLU A 59 -14.23 0.16 -9.85
CA GLU A 59 -15.18 -0.93 -9.70
C GLU A 59 -14.56 -2.28 -10.09
N ILE A 60 -13.76 -2.29 -11.15
CA ILE A 60 -13.00 -3.48 -11.54
C ILE A 60 -12.00 -3.86 -10.44
N LEU A 61 -11.31 -2.87 -9.85
CA LEU A 61 -10.40 -3.11 -8.73
C LEU A 61 -11.13 -3.69 -7.52
N LEU A 62 -12.34 -3.19 -7.22
CA LEU A 62 -13.16 -3.73 -6.15
C LEU A 62 -13.53 -5.20 -6.40
N ARG A 63 -13.83 -5.57 -7.64
CA ARG A 63 -14.11 -6.96 -8.03
C ARG A 63 -12.88 -7.84 -7.90
N TRP A 64 -11.71 -7.36 -8.31
CA TRP A 64 -10.43 -8.05 -8.09
C TRP A 64 -10.16 -8.26 -6.60
N SER A 65 -10.39 -7.24 -5.77
CA SER A 65 -10.22 -7.34 -4.32
C SER A 65 -11.11 -8.42 -3.70
N LYS A 66 -12.36 -8.52 -4.16
CA LYS A 66 -13.29 -9.55 -3.72
C LYS A 66 -12.89 -10.95 -4.19
N LEU A 67 -12.47 -11.07 -5.45
CA LEU A 67 -12.08 -12.35 -6.05
C LEU A 67 -10.85 -12.96 -5.36
N LEU A 68 -9.85 -12.13 -5.09
CA LEU A 68 -8.57 -12.56 -4.53
C LEU A 68 -8.50 -12.43 -2.99
N GLU A 69 -9.60 -12.01 -2.37
CA GLU A 69 -9.67 -11.78 -0.91
C GLU A 69 -8.51 -10.89 -0.42
N TYR A 70 -8.18 -9.87 -1.21
CA TYR A 70 -7.07 -8.96 -0.94
C TYR A 70 -7.47 -7.51 -1.15
N ASP A 71 -7.26 -6.66 -0.15
CA ASP A 71 -7.62 -5.25 -0.20
C ASP A 71 -6.55 -4.42 -0.95
N PHE A 72 -6.67 -4.34 -2.27
CA PHE A 72 -5.80 -3.52 -3.11
C PHE A 72 -5.89 -2.02 -2.82
N PHE A 73 -6.98 -1.55 -2.22
CA PHE A 73 -7.14 -0.14 -1.87
C PHE A 73 -6.19 0.31 -0.77
N ARG A 74 -5.71 -0.61 0.06
CA ARG A 74 -4.68 -0.31 1.07
C ARG A 74 -3.35 0.14 0.47
N LEU A 75 -3.03 -0.26 -0.74
CA LEU A 75 -1.85 0.25 -1.45
C LEU A 75 -1.96 1.77 -1.63
N TYR A 76 -3.12 2.24 -2.08
CA TYR A 76 -3.37 3.66 -2.30
C TYR A 76 -3.52 4.44 -1.00
N SER A 77 -4.24 3.91 -0.01
CA SER A 77 -4.34 4.56 1.30
C SER A 77 -2.98 4.62 2.01
N SER A 78 -2.15 3.61 1.88
CA SER A 78 -0.77 3.61 2.38
C SER A 78 0.10 4.64 1.68
N HIS A 79 -0.06 4.78 0.34
CA HIS A 79 0.59 5.86 -0.40
C HIS A 79 0.22 7.24 0.14
N LEU A 80 -1.07 7.49 0.38
CA LEU A 80 -1.54 8.77 0.92
C LEU A 80 -0.97 9.06 2.31
N ILE A 81 -0.84 8.06 3.16
CA ILE A 81 -0.26 8.21 4.50
C ILE A 81 1.22 8.58 4.42
N LEU A 82 1.96 7.95 3.51
CA LEU A 82 3.42 8.11 3.41
C LEU A 82 3.83 9.33 2.58
N TYR A 83 3.11 9.65 1.50
CA TYR A 83 3.53 10.63 0.49
C TYR A 83 2.58 11.81 0.30
N ALA A 84 1.46 11.82 0.97
CA ALA A 84 0.53 12.94 1.00
C ALA A 84 0.17 13.31 2.44
N PRO A 85 1.16 13.66 3.31
CA PRO A 85 0.88 14.01 4.69
C PRO A 85 -0.03 15.25 4.73
N PRO A 86 -0.91 15.36 5.76
CA PRO A 86 -1.78 16.51 5.88
C PRO A 86 -0.95 17.77 6.01
N ALA A 87 -1.34 18.83 5.31
CA ALA A 87 -0.75 20.16 5.50
C ALA A 87 -0.85 20.57 6.97
N ALA A 88 0.21 21.16 7.51
CA ALA A 88 0.29 21.60 8.90
C ALA A 88 -0.69 22.74 9.25
N VAL A 89 -1.53 23.14 8.31
CA VAL A 89 -2.53 24.19 8.53
C VAL A 89 -3.71 23.60 9.27
N ASN A 90 -3.91 24.06 10.49
CA ASN A 90 -5.14 23.92 11.29
C ASN A 90 -6.34 24.53 10.56
N LYS A 91 -6.75 23.96 9.45
CA LYS A 91 -8.10 24.18 8.96
C LYS A 91 -8.98 23.29 9.83
N SER A 92 -9.71 23.91 10.75
CA SER A 92 -10.93 23.33 11.28
C SER A 92 -11.85 23.07 10.08
N SER A 93 -11.61 21.98 9.39
CA SER A 93 -12.51 21.54 8.34
C SER A 93 -13.83 21.23 9.02
N GLN A 94 -14.83 22.09 8.75
CA GLN A 94 -16.20 21.77 9.13
C GLN A 94 -16.48 20.35 8.63
N ARG A 95 -16.75 19.45 9.56
CA ARG A 95 -17.08 18.06 9.23
C ARG A 95 -18.38 18.09 8.43
N SER A 96 -18.32 17.68 7.18
CA SER A 96 -19.52 17.51 6.37
C SER A 96 -20.25 16.24 6.84
N GLU A 97 -21.55 16.34 7.09
CA GLU A 97 -22.38 15.16 7.36
C GLU A 97 -22.62 14.30 6.12
N LYS A 98 -22.29 14.81 4.94
CA LYS A 98 -22.54 14.15 3.65
C LYS A 98 -21.49 13.13 3.25
N ILE A 99 -20.26 13.27 3.75
CA ILE A 99 -19.14 12.41 3.40
C ILE A 99 -18.55 11.81 4.68
N PRO A 100 -18.31 10.49 4.74
CA PRO A 100 -17.69 9.87 5.88
C PRO A 100 -16.34 10.51 6.22
N TYR A 101 -16.12 10.78 7.50
CA TYR A 101 -14.86 11.33 7.98
C TYR A 101 -13.92 10.21 8.39
N PHE A 102 -12.74 10.17 7.77
CA PHE A 102 -11.67 9.26 8.15
C PHE A 102 -10.58 10.01 8.89
N ARG A 103 -10.05 9.38 9.96
CA ARG A 103 -8.90 9.93 10.68
C ARG A 103 -7.69 9.95 9.76
N LYS A 104 -6.99 11.07 9.72
CA LYS A 104 -5.69 11.20 9.06
C LYS A 104 -4.61 10.60 9.97
N ASN A 105 -3.52 10.12 9.37
CA ASN A 105 -2.32 9.62 10.07
C ASN A 105 -2.55 8.37 10.94
N ILE A 106 -3.44 7.48 10.53
CA ILE A 106 -3.46 6.14 11.10
C ILE A 106 -2.38 5.33 10.37
N TYR A 107 -1.29 5.06 11.09
CA TYR A 107 -0.25 4.15 10.60
C TYR A 107 -0.71 2.72 10.83
N THR A 108 -1.00 2.01 9.76
CA THR A 108 -1.34 0.59 9.82
C THR A 108 -0.13 -0.24 10.23
N GLN A 109 -0.36 -1.49 10.63
CA GLN A 109 0.74 -2.38 10.99
C GLN A 109 1.70 -2.60 9.81
N GLU A 110 1.17 -2.74 8.61
CA GLU A 110 1.96 -2.93 7.38
C GLU A 110 2.87 -1.72 7.09
N ILE A 111 2.40 -0.50 7.31
CA ILE A 111 3.21 0.72 7.17
C ILE A 111 4.32 0.77 8.22
N LYS A 112 4.02 0.43 9.47
CA LYS A 112 5.03 0.38 10.53
C LYS A 112 6.12 -0.63 10.20
N GLU A 113 5.75 -1.83 9.82
CA GLU A 113 6.68 -2.88 9.43
C GLU A 113 7.55 -2.50 8.24
N PHE A 114 6.93 -1.88 7.21
CA PHE A 114 7.64 -1.36 6.05
C PHE A 114 8.74 -0.36 6.44
N ILE A 115 8.39 0.63 7.27
CA ILE A 115 9.32 1.67 7.70
C ILE A 115 10.40 1.10 8.62
N MET A 116 10.01 0.31 9.61
CA MET A 116 10.95 -0.28 10.56
C MET A 116 11.96 -1.18 9.88
N LYS A 117 11.52 -1.98 8.91
CA LYS A 117 12.41 -2.82 8.12
C LYS A 117 13.48 -2.01 7.40
N ARG A 118 13.14 -0.84 6.84
CA ARG A 118 14.09 0.05 6.15
C ARG A 118 15.11 0.67 7.09
N VAL A 119 14.69 0.99 8.32
CA VAL A 119 15.60 1.51 9.35
C VAL A 119 16.52 0.41 9.89
N LEU A 120 15.96 -0.74 10.24
CA LEU A 120 16.71 -1.84 10.84
C LEU A 120 17.69 -2.51 9.85
N SER A 121 17.36 -2.52 8.57
CA SER A 121 18.27 -3.00 7.52
C SER A 121 19.36 -2.02 7.13
N GLY A 122 19.34 -0.80 7.67
CA GLY A 122 20.27 0.28 7.30
C GLY A 122 20.01 0.92 5.94
N GLU A 123 18.87 0.61 5.31
CA GLU A 123 18.49 1.20 4.02
C GLU A 123 18.15 2.69 4.15
N MET A 124 17.61 3.09 5.29
CA MET A 124 17.33 4.49 5.63
C MET A 124 17.72 4.80 7.07
N THR A 125 18.20 6.00 7.30
CA THR A 125 18.39 6.53 8.64
C THR A 125 17.05 7.02 9.22
N GLN A 126 16.96 7.13 10.54
CA GLN A 126 15.77 7.69 11.19
C GLN A 126 15.46 9.12 10.72
N SER A 127 16.49 9.92 10.48
CA SER A 127 16.34 11.30 9.97
C SER A 127 15.76 11.34 8.57
N GLU A 128 16.18 10.43 7.69
CA GLU A 128 15.64 10.31 6.34
C GLU A 128 14.18 9.87 6.37
N VAL A 129 13.81 8.93 7.23
CA VAL A 129 12.41 8.49 7.41
C VAL A 129 11.53 9.65 7.86
N VAL A 130 11.97 10.40 8.87
CA VAL A 130 11.22 11.59 9.35
C VAL A 130 11.03 12.61 8.24
N LYS A 131 12.08 12.86 7.43
CA LYS A 131 12.04 13.82 6.35
C LYS A 131 11.16 13.36 5.18
N GLU A 132 11.32 12.11 4.75
CA GLU A 132 10.63 11.58 3.55
C GLU A 132 9.15 11.31 3.81
N TYR A 133 8.81 10.72 4.96
CA TYR A 133 7.44 10.30 5.26
C TYR A 133 6.69 11.25 6.21
N SER A 134 7.32 12.34 6.63
CA SER A 134 6.75 13.29 7.60
C SER A 134 6.22 12.64 8.88
N ILE A 135 6.87 11.57 9.32
CA ILE A 135 6.55 10.88 10.57
C ILE A 135 7.20 11.63 11.73
N PRO A 136 6.47 11.95 12.80
CA PRO A 136 7.06 12.57 13.97
C PRO A 136 8.17 11.70 14.57
N LYS A 137 9.32 12.32 14.90
CA LYS A 137 10.47 11.62 15.48
C LYS A 137 10.11 10.80 16.72
N SER A 138 9.24 11.33 17.58
CA SER A 138 8.73 10.64 18.76
C SER A 138 7.92 9.37 18.43
N THR A 139 7.16 9.41 17.33
CA THR A 139 6.40 8.25 16.85
C THR A 139 7.32 7.15 16.36
N LEU A 140 8.30 7.50 15.53
CA LEU A 140 9.30 6.55 15.03
C LEU A 140 10.10 5.92 16.16
N HIS A 141 10.57 6.74 17.11
CA HIS A 141 11.32 6.27 18.28
C HIS A 141 10.52 5.26 19.10
N ARG A 142 9.25 5.53 19.36
CA ARG A 142 8.35 4.61 20.08
C ARG A 142 8.17 3.28 19.35
N TRP A 143 8.13 3.28 18.02
CA TRP A 143 8.05 2.02 17.26
C TRP A 143 9.31 1.20 17.39
N LEU A 144 10.48 1.83 17.29
CA LEU A 144 11.78 1.16 17.42
C LEU A 144 11.97 0.56 18.83
N GLN A 145 11.61 1.29 19.88
CA GLN A 145 11.70 0.78 21.25
C GLN A 145 10.82 -0.46 21.48
N LYS A 146 9.62 -0.51 20.88
CA LYS A 146 8.74 -1.67 21.02
C LYS A 146 9.28 -2.90 20.30
N SER A 147 10.03 -2.74 19.19
CA SER A 147 10.64 -3.86 18.49
C SER A 147 11.78 -4.50 19.28
N ASP A 148 12.54 -3.70 20.00
CA ASP A 148 13.65 -4.19 20.84
C ASP A 148 13.14 -5.02 22.04
N THR A 149 11.96 -4.69 22.57
CA THR A 149 11.35 -5.43 23.69
C THR A 149 10.67 -6.73 23.29
N THR A 150 10.41 -6.94 22.01
CA THR A 150 9.74 -8.17 21.52
C THR A 150 10.76 -9.25 21.10
N ASN A 151 12.04 -8.89 20.98
CA ASN A 151 13.14 -9.79 20.60
C ASN A 151 14.06 -10.16 21.78
N GLY A 152 13.62 -9.89 23.02
CA GLY A 152 14.32 -10.25 24.25
C GLY A 152 13.68 -11.42 24.99
#